data_1247b239487db405ff28a81a7e7fe0a2
#
_entry.id   1247b239487db405ff28a81a7e7fe0a2
#
_cell.length_a   1.000
_cell.length_b   1.000
_cell.length_c   1.000
_cell.angle_alpha   90.00
_cell.angle_beta   90.00
_cell.angle_gamma   90.00
#
_symmetry.space_group_name_H-M   'P 1'
#
loop_
_entity.id
_entity.type
_entity.pdbx_description
1 polymer ?
#
loop_
_entity_poly.entity_id
_entity_poly.type
_entity_poly.pdbx_seq_one_letter_code
_entity_poly.pdbx_strand_id
1 'polypeptide(L)'
;MQVEIKIEQCEKPYCVLHAQVETDGIKEIAQKISMMDASGKNTVIPGWDGDYCIQVKQQDLLRIYSLDKKVYLECQTEKEPLLLKMRLYEFEELAERLGWTDFIRISNTDIINLSHVKKFDMSFSGVVKVIYGEERFAIVSRRYMNKIKDQLLMIKQ
;
A
#
# COMPACT_ATOMS: atom_id res chain seq x y z
N MET A 1 18.68 -2.06 14.28
CA MET A 1 18.87 -0.62 14.02
C MET A 1 18.11 0.16 15.08
N GLN A 2 18.76 1.10 15.72
CA GLN A 2 18.13 1.99 16.71
C GLN A 2 17.78 3.31 16.04
N VAL A 3 16.60 3.85 16.30
CA VAL A 3 16.14 5.13 15.78
C VAL A 3 16.04 6.11 16.94
N GLU A 4 16.68 7.25 16.80
CA GLU A 4 16.59 8.36 17.74
C GLU A 4 15.97 9.57 17.02
N ILE A 5 15.00 10.20 17.67
CA ILE A 5 14.35 11.42 17.15
C ILE A 5 14.84 12.59 18.00
N LYS A 6 15.51 13.54 17.37
CA LYS A 6 15.90 14.80 17.97
C LYS A 6 15.07 15.93 17.36
N ILE A 7 14.38 16.68 18.20
CA ILE A 7 13.57 17.80 17.76
C ILE A 7 14.37 19.08 17.98
N GLU A 8 14.66 19.79 16.89
CA GLU A 8 15.38 21.04 16.91
C GLU A 8 14.80 22.01 15.88
N GLN A 9 15.07 23.29 16.03
CA GLN A 9 14.59 24.30 15.11
C GLN A 9 15.40 24.24 13.81
N CYS A 10 14.73 23.92 12.70
CA CYS A 10 15.36 23.86 11.37
C CYS A 10 14.38 24.36 10.31
N GLU A 11 14.89 24.91 9.20
CA GLU A 11 14.05 25.38 8.09
C GLU A 11 13.31 24.25 7.37
N LYS A 12 13.96 23.10 7.25
CA LYS A 12 13.37 21.89 6.64
C LYS A 12 13.81 20.67 7.44
N PRO A 13 12.89 19.70 7.64
CA PRO A 13 13.26 18.44 8.28
C PRO A 13 14.38 17.73 7.48
N TYR A 14 15.34 17.18 8.19
CA TYR A 14 16.39 16.35 7.60
C TYR A 14 16.64 15.11 8.46
N CYS A 15 17.21 14.10 7.85
CA CYS A 15 17.63 12.87 8.51
C CYS A 15 19.13 12.66 8.31
N VAL A 16 19.83 12.28 9.36
CA VAL A 16 21.27 11.93 9.31
C VAL A 16 21.41 10.46 9.65
N LEU A 17 22.03 9.72 8.73
CA LEU A 17 22.36 8.32 8.95
C LEU A 17 23.84 8.23 9.37
N HIS A 18 24.07 7.72 10.58
CA HIS A 18 25.43 7.43 11.06
C HIS A 18 25.74 5.95 10.82
N ALA A 19 26.79 5.69 10.06
CA ALA A 19 27.28 4.35 9.79
C ALA A 19 28.80 4.34 9.80
N GLN A 20 29.41 3.23 10.22
CA GLN A 20 30.87 3.09 10.19
C GLN A 20 31.41 2.90 8.78
N VAL A 21 30.62 2.26 7.93
CA VAL A 21 30.99 1.97 6.53
C VAL A 21 29.76 2.18 5.65
N GLU A 22 29.99 2.73 4.46
CA GLU A 22 28.96 2.84 3.45
C GLU A 22 28.71 1.46 2.81
N THR A 23 27.52 0.93 2.99
CA THR A 23 27.07 -0.33 2.38
C THR A 23 25.88 -0.09 1.46
N ASP A 24 25.61 -1.03 0.56
CA ASP A 24 24.43 -0.94 -0.32
C ASP A 24 23.13 -0.89 0.48
N GLY A 25 23.07 -1.58 1.61
CA GLY A 25 21.93 -1.51 2.53
C GLY A 25 21.72 -0.11 3.14
N ILE A 26 22.79 0.58 3.50
CA ILE A 26 22.71 1.98 3.99
C ILE A 26 22.27 2.93 2.89
N LYS A 27 22.76 2.76 1.67
CA LYS A 27 22.32 3.55 0.51
C LYS A 27 20.84 3.35 0.21
N GLU A 28 20.37 2.11 0.27
CA GLU A 28 18.96 1.77 0.07
C GLU A 28 18.07 2.42 1.15
N ILE A 29 18.48 2.38 2.40
CA ILE A 29 17.78 3.05 3.51
C ILE A 29 17.75 4.56 3.28
N ALA A 30 18.88 5.18 2.93
CA ALA A 30 18.95 6.60 2.66
C ALA A 30 18.02 7.02 1.51
N GLN A 31 17.98 6.21 0.45
CA GLN A 31 17.08 6.46 -0.67
C GLN A 31 15.60 6.35 -0.26
N LYS A 32 15.23 5.35 0.53
CA LYS A 32 13.87 5.22 1.07
C LYS A 32 13.49 6.42 1.94
N ILE A 33 14.38 6.85 2.83
CA ILE A 33 14.13 8.02 3.68
C ILE A 33 13.98 9.30 2.85
N SER A 34 14.80 9.50 1.82
CA SER A 34 14.71 10.69 0.96
C SER A 34 13.40 10.78 0.16
N MET A 35 12.75 9.65 -0.06
CA MET A 35 11.44 9.57 -0.71
C MET A 35 10.26 9.77 0.26
N MET A 36 10.51 9.75 1.57
CA MET A 36 9.48 9.98 2.58
C MET A 36 9.10 11.45 2.63
N ASP A 37 7.80 11.74 2.63
CA ASP A 37 7.30 13.09 2.85
C ASP A 37 7.28 13.41 4.34
N ALA A 38 8.31 14.13 4.81
CA ALA A 38 8.41 14.57 6.19
C ALA A 38 7.48 15.76 6.54
N SER A 39 6.76 16.30 5.56
CA SER A 39 5.87 17.45 5.76
C SER A 39 4.55 17.09 6.44
N GLY A 40 4.29 15.79 6.64
CA GLY A 40 3.02 15.30 7.20
C GLY A 40 1.82 15.49 6.27
N LYS A 41 2.06 15.87 5.02
CA LYS A 41 1.01 15.92 4.01
C LYS A 41 0.58 14.50 3.67
N ASN A 42 -0.65 14.17 4.00
CA ASN A 42 -1.24 12.91 3.58
C ASN A 42 -1.25 12.85 2.05
N THR A 43 -0.52 11.91 1.48
CA THR A 43 -0.59 11.66 0.05
C THR A 43 -1.98 11.19 -0.32
N VAL A 44 -2.57 11.82 -1.31
CA VAL A 44 -3.91 11.50 -1.80
C VAL A 44 -3.85 10.92 -3.21
N ILE A 45 -4.79 10.04 -3.50
CA ILE A 45 -5.00 9.47 -4.83
C ILE A 45 -6.33 10.00 -5.37
N PRO A 46 -6.36 10.52 -6.60
CA PRO A 46 -7.60 10.98 -7.20
C PRO A 46 -8.45 9.79 -7.67
N GLY A 47 -9.63 9.65 -7.10
CA GLY A 47 -10.69 8.74 -7.54
C GLY A 47 -11.81 9.52 -8.23
N TRP A 48 -12.41 8.96 -9.26
CA TRP A 48 -13.42 9.63 -10.05
C TRP A 48 -14.79 8.98 -9.92
N ASP A 49 -15.78 9.81 -9.63
CA ASP A 49 -17.21 9.48 -9.69
C ASP A 49 -17.84 10.38 -10.75
N GLY A 50 -18.02 9.87 -11.97
CA GLY A 50 -18.43 10.67 -13.11
C GLY A 50 -17.44 11.83 -13.35
N ASP A 51 -17.93 13.05 -13.26
CA ASP A 51 -17.13 14.27 -13.44
C ASP A 51 -16.49 14.77 -12.13
N TYR A 52 -16.79 14.14 -10.99
CA TYR A 52 -16.23 14.52 -9.69
C TYR A 52 -14.93 13.79 -9.41
N CYS A 53 -13.89 14.56 -9.09
CA CYS A 53 -12.62 14.05 -8.61
C CYS A 53 -12.58 14.09 -7.07
N ILE A 54 -12.51 12.92 -6.45
CA ILE A 54 -12.47 12.75 -5.01
C ILE A 54 -11.04 12.44 -4.60
N GLN A 55 -10.48 13.22 -3.68
CA GLN A 55 -9.15 12.99 -3.14
C GLN A 55 -9.22 11.95 -2.02
N VAL A 56 -8.71 10.76 -2.30
CA VAL A 56 -8.71 9.64 -1.35
C VAL A 56 -7.36 9.56 -0.65
N LYS A 57 -7.37 9.59 0.68
CA LYS A 57 -6.15 9.42 1.47
C LYS A 57 -5.67 7.98 1.42
N GLN A 58 -4.36 7.77 1.40
CA GLN A 58 -3.76 6.44 1.43
C GLN A 58 -4.34 5.55 2.53
N GLN A 59 -4.50 6.08 3.72
CA GLN A 59 -5.02 5.35 4.88
C GLN A 59 -6.46 4.85 4.72
N ASP A 60 -7.24 5.47 3.83
CA ASP A 60 -8.63 5.12 3.57
C ASP A 60 -8.77 4.15 2.38
N LEU A 61 -7.71 3.90 1.63
CA LEU A 61 -7.70 2.96 0.52
C LEU A 61 -7.81 1.51 1.02
N LEU A 62 -8.75 0.76 0.44
CA LEU A 62 -9.00 -0.65 0.77
C LEU A 62 -8.46 -1.60 -0.29
N ARG A 63 -8.79 -1.35 -1.55
CA ARG A 63 -8.49 -2.23 -2.67
C ARG A 63 -8.38 -1.43 -3.97
N ILE A 64 -7.48 -1.85 -4.83
CA ILE A 64 -7.37 -1.39 -6.21
C ILE A 64 -7.58 -2.61 -7.11
N TYR A 65 -8.47 -2.53 -8.07
CA TYR A 65 -8.74 -3.67 -8.95
C TYR A 65 -9.08 -3.25 -10.38
N SER A 66 -8.85 -4.19 -11.30
CA SER A 66 -9.16 -4.04 -12.71
C SER A 66 -10.41 -4.84 -13.07
N LEU A 67 -11.34 -4.21 -13.75
CA LEU A 67 -12.55 -4.82 -14.29
C LEU A 67 -12.87 -4.17 -15.65
N ASP A 68 -13.13 -4.99 -16.67
CA ASP A 68 -13.48 -4.51 -18.02
C ASP A 68 -12.51 -3.46 -18.58
N LYS A 69 -11.20 -3.71 -18.43
CA LYS A 69 -10.11 -2.83 -18.88
C LYS A 69 -10.03 -1.47 -18.16
N LYS A 70 -10.82 -1.26 -17.14
CA LYS A 70 -10.77 -0.10 -16.26
C LYS A 70 -10.23 -0.48 -14.90
N VAL A 71 -9.65 0.48 -14.20
CA VAL A 71 -9.16 0.30 -12.83
C VAL A 71 -10.02 1.10 -11.89
N TYR A 72 -10.36 0.49 -10.77
CA TYR A 72 -11.19 1.06 -9.73
C TYR A 72 -10.46 1.01 -8.39
N LEU A 73 -10.81 1.94 -7.52
CA LEU A 73 -10.41 1.93 -6.12
C LEU A 73 -11.63 1.82 -5.21
N GLU A 74 -11.49 1.05 -4.15
CA GLU A 74 -12.42 1.02 -3.04
C GLU A 74 -11.78 1.74 -1.85
N CYS A 75 -12.55 2.57 -1.16
CA CYS A 75 -12.10 3.28 0.03
C CYS A 75 -13.17 3.25 1.13
N GLN A 76 -12.77 3.59 2.36
CA GLN A 76 -13.68 3.60 3.50
C GLN A 76 -14.71 4.73 3.43
N THR A 77 -14.38 5.82 2.78
CA THR A 77 -15.20 7.03 2.75
C THR A 77 -16.31 7.02 1.72
N GLU A 78 -16.23 6.11 0.75
CA GLU A 78 -17.20 5.99 -0.34
C GLU A 78 -17.81 4.59 -0.37
N LYS A 79 -19.12 4.49 -0.58
CA LYS A 79 -19.81 3.20 -0.69
C LYS A 79 -19.52 2.50 -2.00
N GLU A 80 -19.46 3.26 -3.08
CA GLU A 80 -19.24 2.76 -4.43
C GLU A 80 -17.77 2.92 -4.82
N PRO A 81 -17.24 2.00 -5.65
CA PRO A 81 -15.89 2.13 -6.17
C PRO A 81 -15.73 3.39 -7.03
N LEU A 82 -14.58 4.03 -6.92
CA LEU A 82 -14.22 5.17 -7.74
C LEU A 82 -13.33 4.71 -8.91
N LEU A 83 -13.47 5.38 -10.05
CA LEU A 83 -12.59 5.12 -11.19
C LEU A 83 -11.20 5.67 -10.90
N LEU A 84 -10.17 4.85 -11.11
CA LEU A 84 -8.78 5.25 -11.04
C LEU A 84 -8.21 5.37 -12.47
N LYS A 85 -7.77 6.57 -12.85
CA LYS A 85 -7.24 6.85 -14.20
C LYS A 85 -5.75 6.49 -14.29
N MET A 86 -5.40 5.26 -13.90
CA MET A 86 -4.08 4.66 -14.10
C MET A 86 -4.22 3.14 -14.19
N ARG A 87 -3.21 2.48 -14.69
CA ARG A 87 -3.18 1.02 -14.75
C ARG A 87 -2.72 0.43 -13.41
N LEU A 88 -3.02 -0.85 -13.16
CA LEU A 88 -2.62 -1.52 -11.92
C LEU A 88 -1.11 -1.48 -11.68
N TYR A 89 -0.30 -1.72 -12.72
CA TYR A 89 1.15 -1.69 -12.58
C TYR A 89 1.68 -0.27 -12.28
N GLU A 90 1.02 0.77 -12.80
CA GLU A 90 1.37 2.16 -12.49
C GLU A 90 1.08 2.49 -11.01
N PHE A 91 -0.01 1.95 -10.47
CA PHE A 91 -0.30 2.06 -9.04
C PHE A 91 0.72 1.31 -8.20
N GLU A 92 1.11 0.08 -8.59
CA GLU A 92 2.17 -0.66 -7.89
C GLU A 92 3.50 0.11 -7.85
N GLU A 93 3.92 0.66 -8.98
CA GLU A 93 5.12 1.48 -9.08
C GLU A 93 5.03 2.74 -8.20
N LEU A 94 3.87 3.39 -8.19
CA LEU A 94 3.60 4.55 -7.33
C LEU A 94 3.68 4.18 -5.85
N ALA A 95 3.03 3.09 -5.44
CA ALA A 95 3.03 2.60 -4.07
C ALA A 95 4.44 2.23 -3.61
N GLU A 96 5.23 1.57 -4.44
CA GLU A 96 6.62 1.24 -4.16
C GLU A 96 7.48 2.50 -3.99
N ARG A 97 7.36 3.45 -4.90
CA ARG A 97 8.08 4.73 -4.87
C ARG A 97 7.74 5.56 -3.63
N LEU A 98 6.48 5.52 -3.17
CA LEU A 98 6.02 6.24 -1.99
C LEU A 98 6.26 5.47 -0.68
N GLY A 99 6.80 4.26 -0.74
CA GLY A 99 7.04 3.43 0.43
C GLY A 99 5.78 2.85 1.06
N TRP A 100 4.70 2.69 0.30
CA TRP A 100 3.45 2.10 0.75
C TRP A 100 3.55 0.57 0.77
N THR A 101 4.14 0.03 1.81
CA THR A 101 4.45 -1.41 1.92
C THR A 101 3.24 -2.28 2.21
N ASP A 102 2.11 -1.69 2.62
CA ASP A 102 0.88 -2.43 2.96
C ASP A 102 0.07 -2.87 1.74
N PHE A 103 0.35 -2.31 0.56
CA PHE A 103 -0.33 -2.68 -0.68
C PHE A 103 0.32 -3.89 -1.32
N ILE A 104 -0.47 -4.95 -1.45
CA ILE A 104 0.02 -6.22 -1.99
C ILE A 104 -0.84 -6.71 -3.15
N ARG A 105 -0.18 -7.18 -4.21
CA ARG A 105 -0.83 -7.86 -5.31
C ARG A 105 -1.31 -9.24 -4.88
N ILE A 106 -2.60 -9.52 -5.01
CA ILE A 106 -3.21 -10.81 -4.65
C ILE A 106 -3.71 -11.62 -5.85
N SER A 107 -3.83 -10.97 -7.01
CA SER A 107 -4.18 -11.61 -8.28
C SER A 107 -3.70 -10.77 -9.46
N ASN A 108 -3.95 -11.22 -10.67
CA ASN A 108 -3.66 -10.42 -11.87
C ASN A 108 -4.47 -9.12 -11.92
N THR A 109 -5.58 -9.06 -11.21
CA THR A 109 -6.55 -7.95 -11.27
C THR A 109 -6.67 -7.18 -9.97
N ASP A 110 -6.05 -7.62 -8.88
CA ASP A 110 -6.34 -7.09 -7.55
C ASP A 110 -5.08 -6.77 -6.73
N ILE A 111 -5.11 -5.61 -6.11
CA ILE A 111 -4.17 -5.16 -5.07
C ILE A 111 -4.99 -4.85 -3.82
N ILE A 112 -4.59 -5.35 -2.67
CA ILE A 112 -5.25 -5.14 -1.39
C ILE A 112 -4.36 -4.35 -0.42
N ASN A 113 -4.97 -3.51 0.40
CA ASN A 113 -4.29 -2.87 1.52
C ASN A 113 -4.35 -3.77 2.74
N LEU A 114 -3.22 -4.36 3.12
CA LEU A 114 -3.12 -5.28 4.26
C LEU A 114 -3.51 -4.63 5.59
N SER A 115 -3.33 -3.33 5.74
CA SER A 115 -3.70 -2.63 6.98
C SER A 115 -5.20 -2.68 7.28
N HIS A 116 -6.04 -2.93 6.28
CA HIS A 116 -7.48 -3.07 6.39
C HIS A 116 -7.99 -4.50 6.33
N VAL A 117 -7.10 -5.48 6.21
CA VAL A 117 -7.49 -6.89 6.20
C VAL A 117 -7.80 -7.34 7.62
N LYS A 118 -9.01 -7.86 7.81
CA LYS A 118 -9.48 -8.39 9.10
C LYS A 118 -9.11 -9.85 9.29
N LYS A 119 -9.30 -10.66 8.25
CA LYS A 119 -9.00 -12.09 8.30
C LYS A 119 -8.82 -12.69 6.91
N PHE A 120 -8.18 -13.83 6.89
CA PHE A 120 -8.05 -14.69 5.71
C PHE A 120 -8.91 -15.94 5.93
N ASP A 121 -9.86 -16.17 5.04
CA ASP A 121 -10.67 -17.38 5.05
C ASP A 121 -9.99 -18.44 4.20
N MET A 122 -9.52 -19.48 4.85
CA MET A 122 -8.81 -20.62 4.25
C MET A 122 -9.65 -21.91 4.29
N SER A 123 -10.97 -21.78 4.53
CA SER A 123 -11.86 -22.93 4.69
C SER A 123 -12.08 -23.74 3.40
N PHE A 124 -11.89 -23.12 2.24
CA PHE A 124 -11.99 -23.80 0.95
C PHE A 124 -10.62 -24.27 0.47
N SER A 125 -10.51 -25.55 0.12
CA SER A 125 -9.27 -26.13 -0.38
C SER A 125 -8.79 -25.40 -1.64
N GLY A 126 -7.57 -24.84 -1.58
CA GLY A 126 -6.91 -24.17 -2.69
C GLY A 126 -7.42 -22.75 -2.99
N VAL A 127 -8.31 -22.22 -2.18
CA VAL A 127 -8.82 -20.85 -2.32
C VAL A 127 -8.66 -20.09 -1.01
N VAL A 128 -8.06 -18.92 -1.06
CA VAL A 128 -7.97 -18.00 0.08
C VAL A 128 -8.80 -16.76 -0.22
N LYS A 129 -9.75 -16.45 0.67
CA LYS A 129 -10.48 -15.20 0.64
C LYS A 129 -9.85 -14.22 1.62
N VAL A 130 -9.60 -13.01 1.16
CA VAL A 130 -9.17 -11.89 1.99
C VAL A 130 -10.41 -11.10 2.37
N ILE A 131 -10.69 -10.97 3.66
CA ILE A 131 -11.84 -10.22 4.17
C ILE A 131 -11.33 -8.89 4.74
N TYR A 132 -11.86 -7.80 4.22
CA TYR A 132 -11.43 -6.45 4.53
C TYR A 132 -12.61 -5.48 4.66
N GLY A 133 -12.35 -4.35 5.28
CA GLY A 133 -13.37 -3.32 5.49
C GLY A 133 -14.59 -3.88 6.24
N GLU A 134 -15.78 -3.52 5.80
CA GLU A 134 -17.05 -4.01 6.33
C GLU A 134 -17.54 -5.24 5.52
N GLU A 135 -16.93 -6.40 5.80
CA GLU A 135 -17.28 -7.69 5.18
C GLU A 135 -17.13 -7.79 3.65
N ARG A 136 -16.32 -6.93 3.07
CA ARG A 136 -15.90 -7.08 1.68
C ARG A 136 -14.87 -8.20 1.56
N PHE A 137 -14.81 -8.85 0.41
CA PHE A 137 -13.82 -9.88 0.17
C PHE A 137 -13.23 -9.82 -1.23
N ALA A 138 -12.00 -10.32 -1.34
CA ALA A 138 -11.31 -10.56 -2.59
C ALA A 138 -10.66 -11.95 -2.55
N ILE A 139 -10.39 -12.52 -3.71
CA ILE A 139 -9.82 -13.87 -3.82
C ILE A 139 -8.36 -13.78 -4.20
N VAL A 140 -7.52 -14.49 -3.45
CA VAL A 140 -6.12 -14.64 -3.76
C VAL A 140 -5.95 -15.73 -4.81
N SER A 141 -5.30 -15.42 -5.94
CA SER A 141 -4.97 -16.43 -6.92
C SER A 141 -3.80 -17.30 -6.45
N ARG A 142 -3.77 -18.56 -6.88
CA ARG A 142 -2.73 -19.53 -6.51
C ARG A 142 -1.31 -19.00 -6.76
N ARG A 143 -1.13 -18.28 -7.84
CA ARG A 143 0.15 -17.70 -8.24
C ARG A 143 0.72 -16.73 -7.19
N TYR A 144 -0.15 -16.05 -6.45
CA TYR A 144 0.23 -15.03 -5.47
C TYR A 144 0.21 -15.53 -4.01
N MET A 145 -0.22 -16.78 -3.79
CA MET A 145 -0.38 -17.36 -2.43
C MET A 145 0.92 -17.40 -1.64
N ASN A 146 2.04 -17.76 -2.28
CA ASN A 146 3.33 -17.85 -1.60
C ASN A 146 3.82 -16.49 -1.14
N LYS A 147 3.66 -15.46 -1.98
CA LYS A 147 4.01 -14.08 -1.66
C LYS A 147 3.23 -13.56 -0.44
N ILE A 148 1.95 -13.92 -0.35
CA ILE A 148 1.10 -13.54 0.79
C ILE A 148 1.50 -14.29 2.06
N LYS A 149 1.79 -15.57 1.98
CA LYS A 149 2.28 -16.36 3.12
C LYS A 149 3.57 -15.78 3.69
N ASP A 150 4.51 -15.42 2.85
CA ASP A 150 5.78 -14.81 3.26
C ASP A 150 5.54 -13.47 3.98
N GLN A 151 4.66 -12.63 3.46
CA GLN A 151 4.31 -11.36 4.10
C GLN A 151 3.54 -11.52 5.41
N LEU A 152 2.65 -12.50 5.52
CA LEU A 152 1.96 -12.83 6.76
C LEU A 152 2.92 -13.32 7.85
N LEU A 153 3.95 -14.07 7.49
CA LEU A 153 4.99 -14.51 8.42
C LEU A 153 5.83 -13.32 8.92
N MET A 154 6.05 -12.31 8.09
CA MET A 154 6.74 -11.06 8.50
C MET A 154 5.90 -10.21 9.46
N ILE A 155 4.57 -10.22 9.34
CA ILE A 155 3.66 -9.50 10.23
C ILE A 155 3.56 -10.18 11.62
N LYS A 156 3.76 -11.49 11.70
CA LYS A 156 3.71 -12.25 12.96
C LYS A 156 4.95 -12.09 13.85
N GLN A 157 5.97 -11.48 13.36
CA GLN A 157 7.21 -11.18 14.11
C GLN A 157 7.16 -9.76 14.68
#